data_460ff231fb8bfb874d1f4a0827c50e0c
#
_entry.id   460ff231fb8bfb874d1f4a0827c50e0c
#
_cell.length_a   1.000
_cell.length_b   1.000
_cell.length_c   1.000
_cell.angle_alpha   90.00
_cell.angle_beta   90.00
_cell.angle_gamma   90.00
#
_symmetry.space_group_name_H-M   'P 1'
#
loop_
_entity.id
_entity.type
_entity.pdbx_description
1 polymer ?
#
loop_
_entity_poly.entity_id
_entity_poly.type
_entity_poly.pdbx_seq_one_letter_code
_entity_poly.pdbx_strand_id
1 'polypeptide(L)'
;VQHGKADFLVGGNRYVLSSGDGIFINSQVIHRFEAEDSAIIPNIVFSPVLLAPQGSLIYSRYIRPIIESTTECVIFSAEETAHHSIIETMRSVFAVQGSGTASEMETVELLLKLWRLLYESIQITDCGPVSGHSAQTQAKLQIMMQYIHDNYSGQITLDDIAGTVLICKSSVLNIFRTYLHTSPINYVVEYRLKRASKLLVIPKTAFVS
;
A
#
# COMPACT_ATOMS: atom_id res chain seq x y z
N VAL A 1 -13.47 2.09 2.45
CA VAL A 1 -14.43 1.17 1.81
C VAL A 1 -15.66 1.96 1.40
N GLN A 2 -16.00 1.97 0.12
CA GLN A 2 -17.17 2.71 -0.38
C GLN A 2 -18.45 1.89 -0.20
N HIS A 3 -18.36 0.58 -0.38
CA HIS A 3 -19.47 -0.35 -0.22
C HIS A 3 -18.97 -1.72 0.27
N GLY A 4 -19.77 -2.40 1.08
CA GLY A 4 -19.47 -3.74 1.59
C GLY A 4 -18.52 -3.73 2.80
N LYS A 5 -17.86 -4.86 3.02
CA LYS A 5 -16.83 -5.05 4.03
C LYS A 5 -15.56 -5.59 3.40
N ALA A 6 -14.43 -5.28 4.00
CA ALA A 6 -13.14 -5.78 3.56
C ALA A 6 -12.20 -6.04 4.75
N ASP A 7 -11.47 -7.13 4.64
CA ASP A 7 -10.40 -7.49 5.54
C ASP A 7 -9.07 -6.95 5.01
N PHE A 8 -8.44 -6.07 5.76
CA PHE A 8 -7.12 -5.56 5.47
C PHE A 8 -6.08 -6.26 6.34
N LEU A 9 -5.07 -6.80 5.71
CA LEU A 9 -3.89 -7.35 6.36
C LEU A 9 -2.75 -6.35 6.17
N VAL A 10 -2.30 -5.71 7.24
CA VAL A 10 -1.30 -4.65 7.21
C VAL A 10 -0.24 -4.95 8.24
N GLY A 11 1.02 -5.05 7.82
CA GLY A 11 2.15 -5.33 8.72
C GLY A 11 2.06 -6.64 9.51
N GLY A 12 1.18 -7.56 9.09
CA GLY A 12 0.88 -8.82 9.81
C GLY A 12 -0.36 -8.77 10.71
N ASN A 13 -1.00 -7.62 10.86
CA ASN A 13 -2.24 -7.43 11.62
C ASN A 13 -3.47 -7.42 10.70
N ARG A 14 -4.60 -7.93 11.21
CA ARG A 14 -5.88 -7.96 10.48
C ARG A 14 -6.80 -6.87 11.00
N TYR A 15 -7.38 -6.12 10.06
CA TYR A 15 -8.35 -5.06 10.32
C TYR A 15 -9.57 -5.27 9.44
N VAL A 16 -10.76 -5.19 10.03
CA VAL A 16 -12.03 -5.28 9.29
C VAL A 16 -12.58 -3.88 9.11
N LEU A 17 -12.74 -3.45 7.87
CA LEU A 17 -13.31 -2.15 7.53
C LEU A 17 -14.70 -2.33 6.93
N SER A 18 -15.63 -1.52 7.38
CA SER A 18 -17.01 -1.45 6.90
C SER A 18 -17.21 -0.31 5.92
N SER A 19 -18.38 -0.28 5.28
CA SER A 19 -18.77 0.82 4.38
C SER A 19 -18.68 2.17 5.09
N GLY A 20 -17.99 3.12 4.49
CA GLY A 20 -17.73 4.45 5.02
C GLY A 20 -16.35 4.59 5.65
N ASP A 21 -15.74 3.52 6.13
CA ASP A 21 -14.41 3.55 6.77
C ASP A 21 -13.30 3.81 5.74
N GLY A 22 -12.25 4.46 6.21
CA GLY A 22 -11.00 4.69 5.49
C GLY A 22 -9.81 4.09 6.22
N ILE A 23 -8.73 3.86 5.49
CA ILE A 23 -7.45 3.45 6.04
C ILE A 23 -6.31 4.18 5.32
N PHE A 24 -5.40 4.75 6.10
CA PHE A 24 -4.08 5.15 5.62
C PHE A 24 -3.11 4.00 5.87
N ILE A 25 -2.31 3.67 4.88
CA ILE A 25 -1.23 2.69 5.01
C ILE A 25 0.07 3.40 4.66
N ASN A 26 1.03 3.34 5.57
CA ASN A 26 2.28 4.07 5.43
C ASN A 26 3.16 3.49 4.32
N SER A 27 4.13 4.29 3.88
CA SER A 27 5.14 3.89 2.89
C SER A 27 5.86 2.62 3.32
N GLN A 28 6.11 1.73 2.35
CA GLN A 28 6.85 0.48 2.54
C GLN A 28 6.17 -0.56 3.44
N VAL A 29 4.97 -0.31 3.95
CA VAL A 29 4.22 -1.30 4.73
C VAL A 29 3.55 -2.29 3.78
N ILE A 30 3.86 -3.57 3.97
CA ILE A 30 3.27 -4.64 3.18
C ILE A 30 1.84 -4.85 3.61
N HIS A 31 0.95 -4.82 2.66
CA HIS A 31 -0.47 -4.97 2.90
C HIS A 31 -1.17 -5.70 1.76
N ARG A 32 -2.28 -6.31 2.09
CA ARG A 32 -3.26 -6.84 1.13
C ARG A 32 -4.66 -6.66 1.69
N PHE A 33 -5.66 -6.71 0.85
CA PHE A 33 -7.05 -6.76 1.29
C PHE A 33 -7.78 -7.90 0.57
N GLU A 34 -8.74 -8.45 1.29
CA GLU A 34 -9.68 -9.46 0.81
C GLU A 34 -11.09 -8.93 1.05
N ALA A 35 -11.94 -9.03 0.07
CA ALA A 35 -13.33 -8.60 0.18
C ALA A 35 -14.24 -9.80 0.00
N GLU A 36 -15.27 -9.88 0.84
CA GLU A 36 -16.37 -10.80 0.64
C GLU A 36 -17.33 -10.16 -0.37
N ASP A 37 -17.64 -10.84 -1.46
CA ASP A 37 -18.55 -10.42 -2.54
C ASP A 37 -18.43 -8.93 -2.93
N SER A 38 -19.14 -8.36 -3.73
CA SER A 38 -19.21 -7.04 -4.36
C SER A 38 -18.74 -5.79 -3.56
N ALA A 39 -17.66 -5.85 -2.76
CA ALA A 39 -17.12 -4.67 -2.09
C ALA A 39 -16.43 -3.71 -3.06
N ILE A 40 -16.64 -2.41 -2.87
CA ILE A 40 -15.97 -1.35 -3.64
C ILE A 40 -14.96 -0.68 -2.72
N ILE A 41 -13.67 -0.81 -3.08
CA ILE A 41 -12.55 -0.29 -2.32
C ILE A 41 -11.71 0.62 -3.21
N PRO A 42 -12.12 1.91 -3.36
CA PRO A 42 -11.27 2.87 -4.06
C PRO A 42 -9.99 3.09 -3.27
N ASN A 43 -8.87 3.24 -3.98
CA ASN A 43 -7.60 3.51 -3.35
C ASN A 43 -6.86 4.66 -4.05
N ILE A 44 -6.09 5.41 -3.26
CA ILE A 44 -5.25 6.52 -3.69
C ILE A 44 -3.81 6.11 -3.41
N VAL A 45 -3.01 6.00 -4.47
CA VAL A 45 -1.58 5.70 -4.36
C VAL A 45 -0.81 6.84 -5.00
N PHE A 46 0.05 7.47 -4.23
CA PHE A 46 0.88 8.58 -4.72
C PHE A 46 2.26 8.58 -4.06
N SER A 47 3.22 9.18 -4.75
CA SER A 47 4.54 9.43 -4.17
C SER A 47 4.49 10.63 -3.24
N PRO A 48 5.05 10.55 -2.02
CA PRO A 48 5.11 11.69 -1.11
C PRO A 48 5.82 12.93 -1.69
N VAL A 49 6.69 12.75 -2.67
CA VAL A 49 7.35 13.84 -3.40
C VAL A 49 6.36 14.71 -4.19
N LEU A 50 5.18 14.17 -4.51
CA LEU A 50 4.10 14.93 -5.12
C LEU A 50 3.58 16.06 -4.20
N LEU A 51 3.63 15.86 -2.89
CA LEU A 51 3.21 16.84 -1.90
C LEU A 51 4.25 17.95 -1.70
N ALA A 52 5.53 17.58 -1.68
CA ALA A 52 6.63 18.54 -1.58
C ALA A 52 7.97 17.87 -1.93
N PRO A 53 8.93 18.60 -2.52
CA PRO A 53 10.28 18.12 -2.78
C PRO A 53 11.00 17.68 -1.50
N GLN A 54 11.77 16.60 -1.55
CA GLN A 54 12.49 16.03 -0.39
C GLN A 54 13.39 17.02 0.35
N GLY A 55 13.97 18.00 -0.33
CA GLY A 55 14.81 19.04 0.27
C GLY A 55 14.04 20.20 0.89
N SER A 56 12.70 20.23 0.79
CA SER A 56 11.89 21.34 1.29
C SER A 56 11.64 21.26 2.80
N LEU A 57 11.34 22.41 3.40
CA LEU A 57 10.92 22.49 4.81
C LEU A 57 9.61 21.71 5.04
N ILE A 58 8.67 21.76 4.09
CA ILE A 58 7.41 21.03 4.19
C ILE A 58 7.68 19.53 4.28
N TYR A 59 8.53 19.00 3.40
CA TYR A 59 8.86 17.59 3.40
C TYR A 59 9.51 17.15 4.71
N SER A 60 10.54 17.87 5.15
CA SER A 60 11.31 17.52 6.36
C SER A 60 10.49 17.63 7.63
N ARG A 61 9.54 18.57 7.71
CA ARG A 61 8.78 18.86 8.92
C ARG A 61 7.46 18.10 9.02
N TYR A 62 6.79 17.84 7.90
CA TYR A 62 5.42 17.32 7.91
C TYR A 62 5.26 15.99 7.18
N ILE A 63 6.15 15.64 6.25
CA ILE A 63 6.03 14.43 5.45
C ILE A 63 6.94 13.33 5.99
N ARG A 64 8.23 13.63 6.13
CA ARG A 64 9.23 12.67 6.61
C ARG A 64 8.86 12.03 7.96
N PRO A 65 8.39 12.78 8.99
CA PRO A 65 8.06 12.18 10.29
C PRO A 65 6.99 11.09 10.20
N ILE A 66 6.00 11.23 9.30
CA ILE A 66 4.99 10.19 9.10
C ILE A 66 5.59 8.99 8.38
N ILE A 67 6.30 9.23 7.26
CA ILE A 67 6.85 8.16 6.42
C ILE A 67 7.86 7.31 7.20
N GLU A 68 8.70 7.94 8.02
CA GLU A 68 9.74 7.28 8.81
C GLU A 68 9.24 6.84 10.20
N SER A 69 7.95 7.06 10.52
CA SER A 69 7.37 6.61 11.79
C SER A 69 7.17 5.11 11.85
N THR A 70 6.97 4.59 13.05
CA THR A 70 6.58 3.19 13.30
C THR A 70 5.12 2.90 12.98
N THR A 71 4.32 3.92 12.67
CA THR A 71 2.92 3.79 12.35
C THR A 71 2.75 3.05 11.03
N GLU A 72 2.25 1.82 11.07
CA GLU A 72 2.01 1.01 9.88
C GLU A 72 0.76 1.46 9.15
N CYS A 73 -0.32 1.76 9.89
CA CYS A 73 -1.59 2.26 9.32
C CYS A 73 -2.35 3.11 10.34
N VAL A 74 -3.33 3.85 9.83
CA VAL A 74 -4.33 4.59 10.64
C VAL A 74 -5.71 4.30 10.07
N ILE A 75 -6.64 3.89 10.92
CA ILE A 75 -8.02 3.62 10.54
C ILE A 75 -8.88 4.85 10.87
N PHE A 76 -9.72 5.23 9.93
CA PHE A 76 -10.70 6.30 10.07
C PHE A 76 -12.09 5.69 10.04
N SER A 77 -12.74 5.61 11.20
CA SER A 77 -14.11 5.09 11.31
C SER A 77 -15.13 6.14 10.88
N ALA A 78 -16.09 5.72 10.07
CA ALA A 78 -17.21 6.58 9.67
C ALA A 78 -18.12 6.96 10.85
N GLU A 79 -18.09 6.18 11.94
CA GLU A 79 -18.87 6.46 13.14
C GLU A 79 -18.27 7.56 14.02
N GLU A 80 -16.97 7.86 13.83
CA GLU A 80 -16.25 8.86 14.61
C GLU A 80 -16.31 10.23 13.93
N THR A 81 -16.93 11.20 14.58
CA THR A 81 -17.06 12.57 14.07
C THR A 81 -15.71 13.22 13.76
N ALA A 82 -14.68 12.92 14.57
CA ALA A 82 -13.32 13.40 14.35
C ALA A 82 -12.72 12.98 13.00
N HIS A 83 -13.18 11.85 12.46
CA HIS A 83 -12.69 11.29 11.20
C HIS A 83 -13.46 11.77 9.96
N HIS A 84 -14.62 12.43 10.13
CA HIS A 84 -15.46 12.83 9.00
C HIS A 84 -14.73 13.70 8.00
N SER A 85 -13.94 14.67 8.46
CA SER A 85 -13.22 15.60 7.58
C SER A 85 -12.21 14.92 6.67
N ILE A 86 -11.50 13.92 7.19
CA ILE A 86 -10.52 13.16 6.40
C ILE A 86 -11.21 12.20 5.43
N ILE A 87 -12.29 11.54 5.84
CA ILE A 87 -13.09 10.65 4.99
C ILE A 87 -13.73 11.43 3.84
N GLU A 88 -14.33 12.60 4.12
CA GLU A 88 -14.90 13.48 3.08
C GLU A 88 -13.82 13.96 2.09
N THR A 89 -12.63 14.29 2.60
CA THR A 89 -11.53 14.70 1.72
C THR A 89 -11.07 13.53 0.83
N MET A 90 -11.01 12.31 1.35
CA MET A 90 -10.74 11.11 0.54
C MET A 90 -11.79 10.93 -0.57
N ARG A 91 -13.09 11.08 -0.26
CA ARG A 91 -14.17 11.02 -1.25
C ARG A 91 -14.02 12.08 -2.33
N SER A 92 -13.66 13.30 -1.94
CA SER A 92 -13.44 14.42 -2.87
C SER A 92 -12.30 14.11 -3.86
N VAL A 93 -11.21 13.47 -3.41
CA VAL A 93 -10.12 13.06 -4.32
C VAL A 93 -10.63 12.09 -5.40
N PHE A 94 -11.54 11.18 -5.07
CA PHE A 94 -12.11 10.27 -6.08
C PHE A 94 -13.09 11.00 -7.02
N ALA A 95 -13.88 11.94 -6.49
CA ALA A 95 -14.87 12.65 -7.27
C ALA A 95 -14.25 13.57 -8.34
N VAL A 96 -13.06 14.09 -8.07
CA VAL A 96 -12.36 15.04 -8.97
C VAL A 96 -11.66 14.32 -10.14
N GLN A 97 -11.46 13.00 -10.07
CA GLN A 97 -10.73 12.26 -11.10
C GLN A 97 -11.44 12.31 -12.46
N GLY A 98 -10.77 12.92 -13.45
CA GLY A 98 -11.28 13.03 -14.82
C GLY A 98 -12.37 14.10 -15.04
N SER A 99 -12.64 14.96 -14.06
CA SER A 99 -13.67 16.00 -14.13
C SER A 99 -13.05 17.39 -14.19
N GLY A 100 -12.96 17.98 -15.38
CA GLY A 100 -12.58 19.38 -15.54
C GLY A 100 -11.16 19.63 -16.07
N THR A 101 -10.86 20.90 -16.36
CA THR A 101 -9.62 21.35 -17.01
C THR A 101 -8.41 21.46 -16.06
N ALA A 102 -8.60 21.34 -14.76
CA ALA A 102 -7.55 21.49 -13.74
C ALA A 102 -7.62 20.38 -12.68
N SER A 103 -8.15 19.21 -13.03
CA SER A 103 -8.36 18.08 -12.11
C SER A 103 -7.07 17.61 -11.43
N GLU A 104 -5.93 17.69 -12.11
CA GLU A 104 -4.63 17.31 -11.53
C GLU A 104 -4.20 18.29 -10.43
N MET A 105 -4.40 19.60 -10.61
CA MET A 105 -4.09 20.61 -9.59
C MET A 105 -5.01 20.47 -8.40
N GLU A 106 -6.32 20.31 -8.62
CA GLU A 106 -7.32 20.08 -7.59
C GLU A 106 -7.03 18.78 -6.81
N THR A 107 -6.60 17.74 -7.51
CA THR A 107 -6.16 16.49 -6.87
C THR A 107 -4.99 16.74 -5.93
N VAL A 108 -3.97 17.49 -6.34
CA VAL A 108 -2.81 17.81 -5.48
C VAL A 108 -3.22 18.65 -4.28
N GLU A 109 -4.10 19.62 -4.45
CA GLU A 109 -4.67 20.44 -3.36
C GLU A 109 -5.38 19.55 -2.33
N LEU A 110 -6.25 18.65 -2.79
CA LEU A 110 -6.95 17.70 -1.92
C LEU A 110 -6.00 16.72 -1.24
N LEU A 111 -4.94 16.26 -1.90
CA LEU A 111 -3.94 15.40 -1.29
C LEU A 111 -3.13 16.14 -0.22
N LEU A 112 -2.80 17.42 -0.42
CA LEU A 112 -2.17 18.24 0.61
C LEU A 112 -3.09 18.43 1.82
N LYS A 113 -4.37 18.70 1.59
CA LYS A 113 -5.38 18.79 2.64
C LYS A 113 -5.51 17.46 3.40
N LEU A 114 -5.58 16.34 2.66
CA LEU A 114 -5.65 15.01 3.24
C LEU A 114 -4.42 14.71 4.12
N TRP A 115 -3.23 15.05 3.63
CA TRP A 115 -1.99 14.85 4.38
C TRP A 115 -1.93 15.69 5.64
N ARG A 116 -2.40 16.96 5.59
CA ARG A 116 -2.49 17.83 6.76
C ARG A 116 -3.43 17.24 7.82
N LEU A 117 -4.61 16.77 7.42
CA LEU A 117 -5.56 16.14 8.34
C LEU A 117 -4.99 14.84 8.94
N LEU A 118 -4.27 14.05 8.14
CA LEU A 118 -3.54 12.87 8.62
C LEU A 118 -2.49 13.26 9.65
N TYR A 119 -1.68 14.28 9.37
CA TYR A 119 -0.65 14.77 10.28
C TYR A 119 -1.25 15.24 11.63
N GLU A 120 -2.38 15.93 11.59
CA GLU A 120 -3.10 16.41 12.76
C GLU A 120 -3.73 15.26 13.57
N SER A 121 -4.18 14.19 12.90
CA SER A 121 -4.79 13.01 13.54
C SER A 121 -3.78 12.03 14.13
N ILE A 122 -2.62 11.90 13.51
CA ILE A 122 -1.53 11.13 14.09
C ILE A 122 -0.95 11.98 15.22
N GLN A 123 -1.40 11.75 16.44
CA GLN A 123 -0.69 12.27 17.60
C GLN A 123 0.71 11.65 17.57
N ILE A 124 1.68 12.43 17.10
CA ILE A 124 3.10 12.07 17.11
C ILE A 124 3.58 12.16 18.58
N THR A 125 2.95 11.37 19.43
CA THR A 125 3.49 11.02 20.73
C THR A 125 4.50 9.90 20.48
N ASP A 126 5.74 10.26 20.55
CA ASP A 126 6.93 9.42 20.39
C ASP A 126 7.15 8.84 18.98
N CYS A 127 7.88 9.59 18.18
CA CYS A 127 8.80 8.99 17.22
C CYS A 127 9.94 8.28 18.00
N GLY A 128 9.59 7.23 18.73
CA GLY A 128 10.58 6.26 19.17
C GLY A 128 11.18 5.60 17.92
N PRO A 129 12.49 5.30 17.90
CA PRO A 129 13.08 4.61 16.77
C PRO A 129 12.27 3.34 16.51
N VAL A 130 11.87 3.15 15.25
CA VAL A 130 11.28 1.88 14.75
C VAL A 130 12.04 0.75 15.43
N SER A 131 11.35 -0.17 16.08
CA SER A 131 12.00 -1.38 16.51
C SER A 131 12.64 -1.97 15.26
N GLY A 132 13.96 -1.87 15.12
CA GLY A 132 14.69 -2.03 13.86
C GLY A 132 14.49 -3.40 13.19
N HIS A 133 13.83 -4.34 13.88
CA HIS A 133 13.50 -5.67 13.40
C HIS A 133 12.32 -5.68 12.40
N SER A 134 11.28 -4.89 12.61
CA SER A 134 10.12 -4.88 11.70
C SER A 134 10.48 -4.21 10.37
N ALA A 135 11.05 -3.02 10.40
CA ALA A 135 11.43 -2.28 9.18
C ALA A 135 12.48 -3.04 8.35
N GLN A 136 13.47 -3.65 9.01
CA GLN A 136 14.49 -4.45 8.34
C GLN A 136 13.88 -5.71 7.69
N THR A 137 12.92 -6.34 8.35
CA THR A 137 12.23 -7.52 7.83
C THR A 137 11.34 -7.16 6.63
N GLN A 138 10.63 -6.05 6.70
CA GLN A 138 9.84 -5.53 5.57
C GLN A 138 10.72 -5.17 4.38
N ALA A 139 11.85 -4.50 4.60
CA ALA A 139 12.81 -4.20 3.54
C ALA A 139 13.34 -5.48 2.86
N LYS A 140 13.67 -6.50 3.64
CA LYS A 140 14.07 -7.82 3.10
C LYS A 140 12.97 -8.45 2.26
N LEU A 141 11.71 -8.40 2.72
CA LEU A 141 10.58 -8.95 1.97
C LEU A 141 10.37 -8.20 0.65
N GLN A 142 10.51 -6.87 0.63
CA GLN A 142 10.43 -6.09 -0.60
C GLN A 142 11.51 -6.49 -1.62
N ILE A 143 12.75 -6.65 -1.17
CA ILE A 143 13.86 -7.12 -2.04
C ILE A 143 13.55 -8.49 -2.63
N MET A 144 13.05 -9.41 -1.80
CA MET A 144 12.66 -10.75 -2.25
C MET A 144 11.51 -10.72 -3.27
N MET A 145 10.48 -9.90 -3.03
CA MET A 145 9.36 -9.70 -3.96
C MET A 145 9.84 -9.09 -5.28
N GLN A 146 10.69 -8.07 -5.23
CA GLN A 146 11.24 -7.44 -6.42
C GLN A 146 12.03 -8.46 -7.26
N TYR A 147 12.88 -9.26 -6.62
CA TYR A 147 13.61 -10.33 -7.29
C TYR A 147 12.66 -11.30 -8.02
N ILE A 148 11.56 -11.70 -7.37
CA ILE A 148 10.54 -12.57 -7.99
C ILE A 148 9.90 -11.87 -9.19
N HIS A 149 9.57 -10.57 -9.07
CA HIS A 149 8.96 -9.80 -10.14
C HIS A 149 9.88 -9.61 -11.35
N ASP A 150 11.18 -9.53 -11.14
CA ASP A 150 12.15 -9.34 -12.22
C ASP A 150 12.50 -10.68 -12.91
N ASN A 151 12.39 -11.80 -12.18
CA ASN A 151 12.84 -13.11 -12.65
C ASN A 151 11.70 -14.12 -12.84
N TYR A 152 10.42 -13.73 -12.73
CA TYR A 152 9.25 -14.64 -12.75
C TYR A 152 9.16 -15.54 -13.99
N SER A 153 9.74 -15.14 -15.11
CA SER A 153 9.73 -15.92 -16.38
C SER A 153 10.68 -17.10 -16.36
N GLY A 154 11.72 -17.05 -15.51
CA GLY A 154 12.72 -18.09 -15.35
C GLY A 154 12.41 -19.07 -14.21
N GLN A 155 13.31 -20.01 -13.98
CA GLN A 155 13.24 -20.90 -12.82
C GLN A 155 13.68 -20.13 -11.58
N ILE A 156 12.84 -20.10 -10.54
CA ILE A 156 13.13 -19.47 -9.25
C ILE A 156 13.05 -20.55 -8.17
N THR A 157 14.11 -20.67 -7.39
CA THR A 157 14.18 -21.56 -6.23
C THR A 157 14.11 -20.78 -4.93
N LEU A 158 13.84 -21.47 -3.83
CA LEU A 158 13.85 -20.86 -2.50
C LEU A 158 15.27 -20.38 -2.11
N ASP A 159 16.31 -21.03 -2.63
CA ASP A 159 17.71 -20.63 -2.43
C ASP A 159 18.00 -19.30 -3.11
N ASP A 160 17.51 -19.11 -4.32
CA ASP A 160 17.69 -17.85 -5.05
C ASP A 160 17.06 -16.70 -4.29
N ILE A 161 15.81 -16.87 -3.80
CA ILE A 161 15.11 -15.86 -3.02
C ILE A 161 15.88 -15.56 -1.72
N ALA A 162 16.32 -16.59 -0.99
CA ALA A 162 17.05 -16.44 0.26
C ALA A 162 18.39 -15.72 0.07
N GLY A 163 19.06 -15.99 -1.05
CA GLY A 163 20.34 -15.39 -1.44
C GLY A 163 20.24 -13.86 -1.63
N THR A 164 19.09 -13.34 -2.08
CA THR A 164 18.93 -11.88 -2.31
C THR A 164 19.11 -11.03 -1.06
N VAL A 165 18.79 -11.60 0.11
CA VAL A 165 18.81 -10.88 1.40
C VAL A 165 19.69 -11.56 2.45
N LEU A 166 20.49 -12.55 2.03
CA LEU A 166 21.49 -13.27 2.84
C LEU A 166 20.88 -13.85 4.14
N ILE A 167 19.73 -14.51 4.04
CA ILE A 167 19.08 -15.20 5.16
C ILE A 167 18.81 -16.67 4.84
N CYS A 168 18.56 -17.49 5.87
CA CYS A 168 18.23 -18.89 5.66
C CYS A 168 16.80 -19.09 5.11
N LYS A 169 16.54 -20.20 4.43
CA LYS A 169 15.24 -20.57 3.85
C LYS A 169 14.09 -20.53 4.85
N SER A 170 14.33 -20.98 6.08
CA SER A 170 13.29 -20.94 7.13
C SER A 170 12.87 -19.52 7.49
N SER A 171 13.81 -18.58 7.49
CA SER A 171 13.49 -17.15 7.68
C SER A 171 12.67 -16.60 6.51
N VAL A 172 13.00 -16.94 5.26
CA VAL A 172 12.21 -16.56 4.08
C VAL A 172 10.78 -17.10 4.20
N LEU A 173 10.61 -18.38 4.51
CA LEU A 173 9.30 -19.01 4.70
C LEU A 173 8.50 -18.31 5.80
N ASN A 174 9.13 -17.99 6.93
CA ASN A 174 8.49 -17.32 8.04
C ASN A 174 8.05 -15.89 7.65
N ILE A 175 8.92 -15.13 6.99
CA ILE A 175 8.60 -13.76 6.54
C ILE A 175 7.41 -13.78 5.58
N PHE A 176 7.43 -14.63 4.54
CA PHE A 176 6.31 -14.74 3.60
C PHE A 176 5.02 -15.18 4.28
N ARG A 177 5.09 -16.15 5.21
CA ARG A 177 3.90 -16.60 5.96
C ARG A 177 3.35 -15.47 6.84
N THR A 178 4.20 -14.73 7.54
CA THR A 178 3.77 -13.66 8.47
C THR A 178 3.16 -12.48 7.72
N TYR A 179 3.80 -12.01 6.65
CA TYR A 179 3.39 -10.77 5.98
C TYR A 179 2.48 -10.99 4.78
N LEU A 180 2.60 -12.10 4.07
CA LEU A 180 1.82 -12.38 2.85
C LEU A 180 0.87 -13.57 2.99
N HIS A 181 0.91 -14.28 4.13
CA HIS A 181 0.11 -15.48 4.41
C HIS A 181 0.19 -16.55 3.32
N THR A 182 1.30 -16.60 2.60
CA THR A 182 1.57 -17.56 1.53
C THR A 182 3.01 -18.05 1.61
N SER A 183 3.36 -19.08 0.85
CA SER A 183 4.76 -19.48 0.71
C SER A 183 5.44 -18.70 -0.43
N PRO A 184 6.78 -18.52 -0.42
CA PRO A 184 7.49 -17.85 -1.50
C PRO A 184 7.21 -18.46 -2.88
N ILE A 185 7.17 -19.79 -2.96
CA ILE A 185 6.90 -20.50 -4.23
C ILE A 185 5.44 -20.31 -4.69
N ASN A 186 4.48 -20.37 -3.78
CA ASN A 186 3.08 -20.06 -4.13
C ASN A 186 2.95 -18.62 -4.60
N TYR A 187 3.62 -17.66 -3.97
CA TYR A 187 3.65 -16.28 -4.43
C TYR A 187 4.18 -16.15 -5.86
N VAL A 188 5.24 -16.88 -6.22
CA VAL A 188 5.74 -16.96 -7.62
C VAL A 188 4.66 -17.47 -8.57
N VAL A 189 3.95 -18.53 -8.20
CA VAL A 189 2.87 -19.11 -9.02
C VAL A 189 1.73 -18.13 -9.20
N GLU A 190 1.25 -17.51 -8.12
CA GLU A 190 0.19 -16.50 -8.14
C GLU A 190 0.58 -15.31 -9.02
N TYR A 191 1.82 -14.82 -8.89
CA TYR A 191 2.31 -13.74 -9.73
C TYR A 191 2.34 -14.09 -11.21
N ARG A 192 2.82 -15.31 -11.57
CA ARG A 192 2.80 -15.82 -12.95
C ARG A 192 1.40 -15.89 -13.51
N LEU A 193 0.44 -16.44 -12.76
CA LEU A 193 -0.96 -16.50 -13.16
C LEU A 193 -1.55 -15.11 -13.39
N LYS A 194 -1.28 -14.16 -12.50
CA LYS A 194 -1.72 -12.77 -12.64
C LYS A 194 -1.12 -12.09 -13.87
N ARG A 195 0.13 -12.36 -14.19
CA ARG A 195 0.78 -11.84 -15.42
C ARG A 195 0.20 -12.48 -16.67
N ALA A 196 -0.01 -13.78 -16.68
CA ALA A 196 -0.61 -14.51 -17.78
C ALA A 196 -2.05 -14.04 -18.06
N SER A 197 -2.88 -13.88 -17.03
CA SER A 197 -4.25 -13.38 -17.20
C SER A 197 -4.28 -11.98 -17.82
N LYS A 198 -3.38 -11.08 -17.44
CA LYS A 198 -3.27 -9.75 -18.05
C LYS A 198 -2.89 -9.80 -19.53
N LEU A 199 -2.05 -10.75 -19.94
CA LEU A 199 -1.67 -10.93 -21.35
C LEU A 199 -2.82 -11.50 -22.19
N LEU A 200 -3.69 -12.31 -21.60
CA LEU A 200 -4.85 -12.89 -22.29
C LEU A 200 -6.01 -11.90 -22.47
N VAL A 201 -6.11 -10.86 -21.63
CA VAL A 201 -7.16 -9.82 -21.66
C VAL A 201 -6.85 -8.72 -22.67
N ILE A 202 -5.64 -8.65 -23.28
CA ILE A 202 -5.36 -7.70 -24.36
C ILE A 202 -6.20 -8.10 -25.58
N PRO A 203 -7.21 -7.28 -26.01
CA PRO A 203 -8.00 -7.61 -27.17
C PRO A 203 -7.09 -7.69 -28.39
N LYS A 204 -7.23 -8.74 -29.17
CA LYS A 204 -6.68 -8.87 -30.52
C LYS A 204 -7.37 -7.84 -31.43
N THR A 205 -7.00 -6.58 -31.33
CA THR A 205 -7.31 -5.57 -32.35
C THR A 205 -6.03 -5.29 -33.12
N ALA A 206 -5.80 -6.03 -34.16
CA ALA A 206 -5.13 -5.62 -35.41
C ALA A 206 -4.77 -6.86 -36.25
N PHE A 207 -5.75 -7.43 -36.88
CA PHE A 207 -5.57 -8.02 -38.19
C PHE A 207 -6.73 -7.53 -39.05
N VAL A 208 -6.55 -6.39 -39.69
CA VAL A 208 -7.24 -6.04 -40.93
C VAL A 208 -6.17 -5.74 -41.94
N SER A 209 -6.20 -6.50 -42.97
CA SER A 209 -5.48 -6.53 -44.23
C SER A 209 -5.24 -5.18 -44.84
#